data_961c1670bae0084a1b9dae07e58b5555
#
_entry.id   961c1670bae0084a1b9dae07e58b5555
#
_cell.length_a   1.000
_cell.length_b   1.000
_cell.length_c   1.000
_cell.angle_alpha   90.00
_cell.angle_beta   90.00
_cell.angle_gamma   90.00
#
_symmetry.space_group_name_H-M   'P 1'
#
loop_
_entity.id
_entity.type
_entity.pdbx_description
1 polymer ?
#
loop_
_entity_poly.entity_id
_entity_poly.type
_entity_poly.pdbx_seq_one_letter_code
_entity_poly.pdbx_strand_id
1 'polypeptide(L)'
;KRKVFKYIKKIKLLLNCLKSFKHKLNRKTLEIMYKSFVLPLFDYADILYDSCTQYQANILENLHLEGLRTITGLVKGTSHEKLYAESGLCSLKARREKHKLIMYYKIVNGLVPQYLLNLLPPLVSELNPYHRRRPLERHVTPHRTEIYRNSFFISTTMLWNSLPENVLTKTSISTFKNYLNKDDYVVPSYYYLGNRKEQIIHCRLRHNMSDLNGDLFLRHLSNNSLCACGSPFESAEHFLLQCPCFVNVRNTTLLTLRPELLTLQNLLFGNVLLINADNEYIFSQVHMYITLTNRFE
;
A
#
# COMPACT_ATOMS: atom_id res chain seq x y z
N LYS A 1 -8.68 25.24 -8.57
CA LYS A 1 -9.87 24.35 -8.42
C LYS A 1 -10.23 23.62 -9.73
N ARG A 2 -10.45 24.32 -10.89
CA ARG A 2 -10.86 23.69 -12.17
C ARG A 2 -9.87 22.63 -12.69
N LYS A 3 -8.57 22.82 -12.52
CA LYS A 3 -7.53 21.86 -12.97
C LYS A 3 -7.64 20.52 -12.21
N VAL A 4 -7.77 20.53 -10.89
CA VAL A 4 -7.90 19.31 -10.06
C VAL A 4 -9.10 18.46 -10.49
N PHE A 5 -10.27 19.09 -10.76
CA PHE A 5 -11.45 18.37 -11.24
C PHE A 5 -11.24 17.69 -12.62
N LYS A 6 -10.46 18.31 -13.51
CA LYS A 6 -10.12 17.69 -14.81
C LYS A 6 -9.28 16.41 -14.61
N TYR A 7 -8.31 16.43 -13.68
CA TYR A 7 -7.52 15.26 -13.34
C TYR A 7 -8.36 14.16 -12.70
N ILE A 8 -9.25 14.49 -11.76
CA ILE A 8 -10.18 13.55 -11.15
C ILE A 8 -11.02 12.81 -12.21
N LYS A 9 -11.55 13.52 -13.21
CA LYS A 9 -12.31 12.88 -14.31
C LYS A 9 -11.44 11.90 -15.11
N LYS A 10 -10.20 12.28 -15.44
CA LYS A 10 -9.27 11.40 -16.17
C LYS A 10 -8.89 10.16 -15.36
N ILE A 11 -8.62 10.33 -14.06
CA ILE A 11 -8.33 9.22 -13.15
C ILE A 11 -9.51 8.25 -13.08
N LYS A 12 -10.74 8.76 -12.89
CA LYS A 12 -11.95 7.93 -12.87
C LYS A 12 -12.13 7.13 -14.17
N LEU A 13 -11.89 7.74 -15.32
CA LEU A 13 -11.97 7.06 -16.61
C LEU A 13 -10.99 5.89 -16.68
N LEU A 14 -9.73 6.11 -16.32
CA LEU A 14 -8.70 5.07 -16.33
C LEU A 14 -8.97 3.97 -15.29
N LEU A 15 -9.47 4.34 -14.11
CA LEU A 15 -9.88 3.35 -13.11
C LEU A 15 -11.05 2.48 -13.59
N ASN A 16 -12.04 3.06 -14.30
CA ASN A 16 -13.12 2.29 -14.88
C ASN A 16 -12.62 1.33 -15.96
N CYS A 17 -11.67 1.78 -16.79
CA CYS A 17 -10.99 0.92 -17.74
C CYS A 17 -10.24 -0.22 -17.03
N LEU A 18 -9.48 0.08 -15.99
CA LEU A 18 -8.76 -0.94 -15.20
C LEU A 18 -9.73 -1.96 -14.56
N LYS A 19 -10.89 -1.51 -14.07
CA LYS A 19 -11.93 -2.38 -13.49
C LYS A 19 -12.53 -3.35 -14.48
N SER A 20 -12.68 -2.98 -15.77
CA SER A 20 -13.21 -3.88 -16.80
C SER A 20 -12.29 -5.09 -17.04
N PHE A 21 -11.01 -4.96 -16.69
CA PHE A 21 -10.01 -6.02 -16.76
C PHE A 21 -9.80 -6.78 -15.43
N LYS A 22 -10.45 -6.38 -14.34
CA LYS A 22 -10.22 -6.88 -12.97
C LYS A 22 -10.21 -8.42 -12.86
N HIS A 23 -11.09 -9.10 -13.59
CA HIS A 23 -11.22 -10.56 -13.57
C HIS A 23 -10.55 -11.26 -14.75
N LYS A 24 -10.10 -10.50 -15.75
CA LYS A 24 -9.50 -11.02 -16.99
C LYS A 24 -7.98 -11.09 -16.94
N LEU A 25 -7.36 -10.16 -16.23
CA LEU A 25 -5.92 -10.05 -16.14
C LEU A 25 -5.42 -10.46 -14.73
N ASN A 26 -4.21 -11.01 -14.68
CA ASN A 26 -3.57 -11.35 -13.41
C ASN A 26 -3.18 -10.09 -12.62
N ARG A 27 -2.90 -10.27 -11.34
CA ARG A 27 -2.55 -9.20 -10.41
C ARG A 27 -1.37 -8.36 -10.87
N LYS A 28 -0.29 -9.01 -11.35
CA LYS A 28 0.95 -8.34 -11.78
C LYS A 28 0.70 -7.39 -12.95
N THR A 29 -0.07 -7.82 -13.94
CA THR A 29 -0.43 -6.99 -15.09
C THR A 29 -1.29 -5.78 -14.68
N LEU A 30 -2.30 -5.99 -13.81
CA LEU A 30 -3.13 -4.91 -13.29
C LEU A 30 -2.31 -3.89 -12.49
N GLU A 31 -1.33 -4.35 -11.72
CA GLU A 31 -0.42 -3.50 -10.97
C GLU A 31 0.47 -2.66 -11.90
N ILE A 32 1.03 -3.27 -12.94
CA ILE A 32 1.82 -2.56 -13.97
C ILE A 32 0.96 -1.50 -14.65
N MET A 33 -0.26 -1.85 -15.08
CA MET A 33 -1.19 -0.89 -15.70
C MET A 33 -1.51 0.27 -14.76
N TYR A 34 -1.78 -0.01 -13.49
CA TYR A 34 -2.03 1.03 -12.50
C TYR A 34 -0.84 1.95 -12.30
N LYS A 35 0.35 1.37 -12.09
CA LYS A 35 1.61 2.12 -11.88
C LYS A 35 2.00 2.96 -13.10
N SER A 36 1.71 2.49 -14.31
CA SER A 36 2.08 3.17 -15.55
C SER A 36 1.09 4.24 -15.99
N PHE A 37 -0.22 4.03 -15.80
CA PHE A 37 -1.25 4.90 -16.37
C PHE A 37 -2.02 5.72 -15.34
N VAL A 38 -2.25 5.20 -14.13
CA VAL A 38 -3.08 5.85 -13.13
C VAL A 38 -2.24 6.60 -12.12
N LEU A 39 -1.25 5.94 -11.52
CA LEU A 39 -0.42 6.50 -10.47
C LEU A 39 0.31 7.80 -10.88
N PRO A 40 0.86 7.91 -12.11
CA PRO A 40 1.51 9.15 -12.55
C PRO A 40 0.57 10.37 -12.61
N LEU A 41 -0.74 10.16 -12.73
CA LEU A 41 -1.71 11.26 -12.67
C LEU A 41 -1.88 11.81 -11.25
N PHE A 42 -1.70 10.98 -10.22
CA PHE A 42 -1.64 11.44 -8.84
C PHE A 42 -0.32 12.14 -8.51
N ASP A 43 0.78 11.70 -9.13
CA ASP A 43 2.12 12.27 -8.92
C ASP A 43 2.33 13.58 -9.67
N TYR A 44 1.58 13.80 -10.75
CA TYR A 44 1.76 15.00 -11.57
C TYR A 44 1.48 16.27 -10.77
N ALA A 45 2.53 17.05 -10.55
CA ALA A 45 2.48 18.31 -9.81
C ALA A 45 1.92 18.17 -8.37
N ASP A 46 2.06 17.01 -7.74
CA ASP A 46 1.54 16.70 -6.39
C ASP A 46 2.08 17.66 -5.33
N ILE A 47 3.33 18.08 -5.44
CA ILE A 47 3.95 19.10 -4.58
C ILE A 47 3.21 20.44 -4.66
N LEU A 48 2.72 20.82 -5.83
CA LEU A 48 2.04 22.11 -6.04
C LEU A 48 0.62 22.13 -5.51
N TYR A 49 -0.08 21.00 -5.50
CA TYR A 49 -1.44 20.92 -4.98
C TYR A 49 -1.53 20.28 -3.58
N ASP A 50 -0.41 20.06 -2.92
CA ASP A 50 -0.41 19.54 -1.54
C ASP A 50 -1.19 20.44 -0.56
N SER A 51 -1.28 21.74 -0.83
CA SER A 51 -2.12 22.71 -0.12
C SER A 51 -3.63 22.62 -0.46
N CYS A 52 -4.07 21.55 -1.15
CA CYS A 52 -5.49 21.34 -1.43
C CYS A 52 -6.29 21.10 -0.13
N THR A 53 -7.60 21.37 -0.19
CA THR A 53 -8.46 21.13 0.97
C THR A 53 -8.49 19.64 1.35
N GLN A 54 -8.72 19.34 2.64
CA GLN A 54 -8.84 17.96 3.12
C GLN A 54 -9.91 17.17 2.35
N TYR A 55 -11.00 17.82 1.97
CA TYR A 55 -12.04 17.21 1.14
C TYR A 55 -11.50 16.75 -0.23
N GLN A 56 -10.67 17.57 -0.90
CA GLN A 56 -10.06 17.20 -2.17
C GLN A 56 -9.02 16.09 -2.01
N ALA A 57 -8.21 16.16 -0.95
CA ALA A 57 -7.25 15.11 -0.62
C ALA A 57 -7.94 13.75 -0.39
N ASN A 58 -9.07 13.75 0.34
CA ASN A 58 -9.87 12.55 0.59
C ASN A 58 -10.47 11.97 -0.70
N ILE A 59 -10.92 12.81 -1.63
CA ILE A 59 -11.41 12.33 -2.93
C ILE A 59 -10.30 11.60 -3.70
N LEU A 60 -9.10 12.19 -3.75
CA LEU A 60 -7.96 11.58 -4.44
C LEU A 60 -7.55 10.26 -3.76
N GLU A 61 -7.46 10.24 -2.43
CA GLU A 61 -7.12 9.05 -1.66
C GLU A 61 -8.14 7.92 -1.89
N ASN A 62 -9.45 8.24 -1.89
CA ASN A 62 -10.49 7.27 -2.17
C ASN A 62 -10.37 6.66 -3.58
N LEU A 63 -9.99 7.45 -4.58
CA LEU A 63 -9.71 6.93 -5.93
C LEU A 63 -8.46 6.06 -5.96
N HIS A 64 -7.43 6.42 -5.22
CA HIS A 64 -6.24 5.58 -5.05
C HIS A 64 -6.61 4.21 -4.45
N LEU A 65 -7.32 4.21 -3.32
CA LEU A 65 -7.80 2.99 -2.66
C LEU A 65 -8.70 2.14 -3.57
N GLU A 66 -9.50 2.77 -4.42
CA GLU A 66 -10.30 2.05 -5.42
C GLU A 66 -9.43 1.34 -6.46
N GLY A 67 -8.34 1.97 -6.88
CA GLY A 67 -7.30 1.35 -7.72
C GLY A 67 -6.65 0.15 -7.02
N LEU A 68 -6.27 0.30 -5.76
CA LEU A 68 -5.66 -0.78 -4.96
C LEU A 68 -6.60 -1.97 -4.80
N ARG A 69 -7.91 -1.73 -4.55
CA ARG A 69 -8.92 -2.82 -4.50
C ARG A 69 -9.06 -3.52 -5.85
N THR A 70 -8.91 -2.80 -6.94
CA THR A 70 -8.96 -3.40 -8.28
C THR A 70 -7.77 -4.33 -8.52
N ILE A 71 -6.57 -3.94 -8.09
CA ILE A 71 -5.35 -4.74 -8.19
C ILE A 71 -5.41 -5.97 -7.29
N THR A 72 -5.66 -5.77 -6.00
CA THR A 72 -5.60 -6.83 -4.97
C THR A 72 -6.80 -7.77 -4.99
N GLY A 73 -7.96 -7.28 -5.43
CA GLY A 73 -9.23 -8.01 -5.36
C GLY A 73 -9.96 -7.86 -4.03
N LEU A 74 -9.41 -7.09 -3.09
CA LEU A 74 -10.05 -6.78 -1.82
C LEU A 74 -11.34 -5.97 -2.02
N VAL A 75 -12.25 -6.08 -1.05
CA VAL A 75 -13.57 -5.46 -1.10
C VAL A 75 -13.64 -4.14 -0.31
N LYS A 76 -14.73 -3.41 -0.46
CA LYS A 76 -15.04 -2.25 0.39
C LYS A 76 -15.15 -2.71 1.85
N GLY A 77 -14.71 -1.87 2.78
CA GLY A 77 -14.65 -2.19 4.21
C GLY A 77 -13.28 -2.70 4.67
N THR A 78 -12.39 -3.11 3.74
CA THR A 78 -10.99 -3.40 4.10
C THR A 78 -10.30 -2.14 4.60
N SER A 79 -9.56 -2.23 5.72
CA SER A 79 -8.79 -1.09 6.24
C SER A 79 -7.74 -0.61 5.24
N HIS A 80 -7.41 0.67 5.29
CA HIS A 80 -6.44 1.28 4.38
C HIS A 80 -5.04 0.65 4.54
N GLU A 81 -4.63 0.36 5.77
CA GLU A 81 -3.34 -0.28 6.08
C GLU A 81 -3.21 -1.65 5.41
N LYS A 82 -4.25 -2.49 5.50
CA LYS A 82 -4.28 -3.80 4.82
C LYS A 82 -4.18 -3.65 3.30
N LEU A 83 -4.82 -2.63 2.72
CA LEU A 83 -4.74 -2.34 1.28
C LEU A 83 -3.34 -1.89 0.87
N TYR A 84 -2.70 -1.02 1.65
CA TYR A 84 -1.33 -0.58 1.38
C TYR A 84 -0.34 -1.72 1.51
N ALA A 85 -0.41 -2.48 2.60
CA ALA A 85 0.45 -3.65 2.82
C ALA A 85 0.31 -4.69 1.69
N GLU A 86 -0.93 -5.02 1.30
CA GLU A 86 -1.21 -6.00 0.25
C GLU A 86 -0.78 -5.51 -1.14
N SER A 87 -0.86 -4.22 -1.43
CA SER A 87 -0.52 -3.65 -2.75
C SER A 87 0.95 -3.25 -2.88
N GLY A 88 1.68 -3.13 -1.78
CA GLY A 88 3.03 -2.57 -1.78
C GLY A 88 3.09 -1.08 -2.13
N LEU A 89 1.97 -0.35 -1.94
CA LEU A 89 1.86 1.07 -2.25
C LEU A 89 1.46 1.84 -0.98
N CYS A 90 2.05 3.01 -0.78
CA CYS A 90 1.73 3.88 0.35
C CYS A 90 0.57 4.85 0.01
N SER A 91 0.04 5.54 1.03
CA SER A 91 -0.95 6.59 0.84
C SER A 91 -0.42 7.72 -0.04
N LEU A 92 -1.32 8.43 -0.74
CA LEU A 92 -0.93 9.59 -1.54
C LEU A 92 -0.31 10.70 -0.68
N LYS A 93 -0.70 10.81 0.60
CA LYS A 93 -0.07 11.75 1.53
C LYS A 93 1.39 11.39 1.77
N ALA A 94 1.69 10.16 2.18
CA ALA A 94 3.06 9.69 2.39
C ALA A 94 3.91 9.82 1.11
N ARG A 95 3.31 9.52 -0.05
CA ARG A 95 3.97 9.67 -1.34
C ARG A 95 4.35 11.12 -1.64
N ARG A 96 3.43 12.07 -1.42
CA ARG A 96 3.73 13.51 -1.58
C ARG A 96 4.81 14.00 -0.62
N GLU A 97 4.79 13.55 0.64
CA GLU A 97 5.83 13.88 1.62
C GLU A 97 7.22 13.42 1.14
N LYS A 98 7.32 12.19 0.58
CA LYS A 98 8.56 11.70 -0.03
C LYS A 98 9.00 12.56 -1.22
N HIS A 99 8.09 12.93 -2.12
CA HIS A 99 8.41 13.78 -3.27
C HIS A 99 8.87 15.17 -2.84
N LYS A 100 8.23 15.77 -1.83
CA LYS A 100 8.64 17.05 -1.23
C LYS A 100 10.05 16.95 -0.66
N LEU A 101 10.35 15.93 0.12
CA LEU A 101 11.68 15.70 0.70
C LEU A 101 12.74 15.48 -0.39
N ILE A 102 12.45 14.73 -1.45
CA ILE A 102 13.36 14.54 -2.58
C ILE A 102 13.63 15.86 -3.31
N MET A 103 12.60 16.68 -3.52
CA MET A 103 12.77 17.99 -4.14
C MET A 103 13.57 18.92 -3.23
N TYR A 104 13.29 18.94 -1.93
CA TYR A 104 14.02 19.74 -0.96
C TYR A 104 15.48 19.31 -0.85
N TYR A 105 15.78 18.01 -0.86
CA TYR A 105 17.13 17.48 -0.94
C TYR A 105 17.88 18.03 -2.17
N LYS A 106 17.22 18.05 -3.33
CA LYS A 106 17.81 18.60 -4.55
C LYS A 106 18.12 20.10 -4.42
N ILE A 107 17.23 20.86 -3.77
CA ILE A 107 17.45 22.29 -3.50
C ILE A 107 18.65 22.46 -2.56
N VAL A 108 18.68 21.74 -1.44
CA VAL A 108 19.79 21.84 -0.46
C VAL A 108 21.15 21.53 -1.09
N ASN A 109 21.19 20.56 -2.02
CA ASN A 109 22.45 20.12 -2.66
C ASN A 109 22.73 20.84 -4.00
N GLY A 110 22.06 21.94 -4.32
CA GLY A 110 22.35 22.74 -5.53
C GLY A 110 22.00 22.05 -6.85
N LEU A 111 21.14 21.01 -6.84
CA LEU A 111 20.75 20.25 -8.02
C LEU A 111 19.52 20.83 -8.74
N VAL A 112 19.28 22.13 -8.57
CA VAL A 112 18.14 22.88 -9.11
C VAL A 112 18.60 24.24 -9.61
N PRO A 113 17.79 24.97 -10.41
CA PRO A 113 18.11 26.33 -10.86
C PRO A 113 18.27 27.32 -9.69
N GLN A 114 19.14 28.32 -9.86
CA GLN A 114 19.54 29.29 -8.83
C GLN A 114 18.39 29.99 -8.13
N TYR A 115 17.32 30.32 -8.86
CA TYR A 115 16.15 30.99 -8.26
C TYR A 115 15.45 30.16 -7.17
N LEU A 116 15.52 28.81 -7.21
CA LEU A 116 15.01 27.94 -6.15
C LEU A 116 15.96 27.87 -4.95
N LEU A 117 17.26 27.92 -5.19
CA LEU A 117 18.27 28.00 -4.13
C LEU A 117 18.08 29.25 -3.27
N ASN A 118 17.77 30.37 -3.90
CA ASN A 118 17.56 31.65 -3.22
C ASN A 118 16.32 31.66 -2.31
N LEU A 119 15.41 30.70 -2.47
CA LEU A 119 14.22 30.54 -1.63
C LEU A 119 14.46 29.60 -0.43
N LEU A 120 15.64 28.98 -0.36
CA LEU A 120 15.95 28.04 0.71
C LEU A 120 16.08 28.76 2.04
N PRO A 121 15.35 28.35 3.10
CA PRO A 121 15.49 28.93 4.43
C PRO A 121 16.92 28.78 4.96
N PRO A 122 17.48 29.79 5.65
CA PRO A 122 18.83 29.73 6.23
C PRO A 122 18.93 28.65 7.29
N LEU A 123 20.15 28.22 7.61
CA LEU A 123 20.41 27.36 8.76
C LEU A 123 20.12 28.11 10.05
N VAL A 124 19.63 27.41 11.06
CA VAL A 124 19.40 28.00 12.39
C VAL A 124 20.73 28.44 13.01
N SER A 125 21.83 27.72 12.74
CA SER A 125 23.19 28.09 13.15
C SER A 125 23.71 29.39 12.53
N GLU A 126 23.23 29.76 11.34
CA GLU A 126 23.57 31.05 10.70
C GLU A 126 22.86 32.22 11.37
N LEU A 127 21.63 31.98 11.89
CA LEU A 127 20.84 33.01 12.59
C LEU A 127 21.19 33.10 14.08
N ASN A 128 21.56 31.97 14.68
CA ASN A 128 21.92 31.88 16.08
C ASN A 128 23.18 31.00 16.26
N PRO A 129 24.36 31.61 16.39
CA PRO A 129 25.62 30.89 16.56
C PRO A 129 25.71 29.98 17.81
N TYR A 130 24.83 30.20 18.80
CA TYR A 130 24.75 29.37 20.00
C TYR A 130 23.94 28.10 19.82
N HIS A 131 23.22 27.95 18.68
CA HIS A 131 22.45 26.76 18.37
C HIS A 131 23.33 25.63 17.80
N ARG A 132 23.88 24.80 18.73
CA ARG A 132 24.86 23.75 18.38
C ARG A 132 24.28 22.33 18.29
N ARG A 133 23.05 22.11 18.79
CA ARG A 133 22.48 20.75 18.91
C ARG A 133 22.13 20.10 17.59
N ARG A 134 21.72 20.89 16.57
CA ARG A 134 21.32 20.43 15.24
C ARG A 134 21.87 21.39 14.18
N PRO A 135 23.13 21.25 13.76
CA PRO A 135 23.78 22.22 12.88
C PRO A 135 23.13 22.31 11.49
N LEU A 136 22.46 21.25 11.04
CA LEU A 136 21.78 21.20 9.73
C LEU A 136 20.30 21.58 9.79
N GLU A 137 19.79 21.96 10.94
CA GLU A 137 18.43 22.44 11.10
C GLU A 137 18.22 23.77 10.39
N ARG A 138 17.11 23.88 9.65
CA ARG A 138 16.77 25.09 8.90
C ARG A 138 15.67 25.86 9.59
N HIS A 139 15.76 27.19 9.48
CA HIS A 139 14.79 28.09 10.08
C HIS A 139 13.40 27.89 9.47
N VAL A 140 12.41 27.65 10.32
CA VAL A 140 11.01 27.59 9.93
C VAL A 140 10.42 29.00 10.00
N THR A 141 10.08 29.58 8.85
CA THR A 141 9.49 30.92 8.81
C THR A 141 8.19 30.98 9.59
N PRO A 142 8.00 31.96 10.50
CA PRO A 142 6.74 32.16 11.21
C PRO A 142 5.56 32.29 10.26
N HIS A 143 4.46 31.62 10.58
CA HIS A 143 3.28 31.59 9.72
C HIS A 143 2.02 31.88 10.53
N ARG A 144 1.12 32.69 9.98
CA ARG A 144 -0.16 33.08 10.62
C ARG A 144 -1.37 32.34 10.04
N THR A 145 -1.25 31.79 8.84
CA THR A 145 -2.37 31.13 8.15
C THR A 145 -2.02 29.67 7.85
N GLU A 146 -3.03 28.79 7.90
CA GLU A 146 -2.91 27.38 7.57
C GLU A 146 -2.47 27.17 6.12
N ILE A 147 -2.93 28.01 5.19
CA ILE A 147 -2.52 27.95 3.78
C ILE A 147 -1.03 28.18 3.64
N TYR A 148 -0.48 29.17 4.35
CA TYR A 148 0.94 29.49 4.31
C TYR A 148 1.76 28.42 5.03
N ARG A 149 1.29 27.87 6.15
CA ARG A 149 1.89 26.72 6.84
C ARG A 149 2.07 25.52 5.91
N ASN A 150 1.06 25.23 5.09
CA ASN A 150 1.04 24.12 4.14
C ASN A 150 1.75 24.44 2.82
N SER A 151 2.36 25.62 2.66
CA SER A 151 3.20 25.95 1.51
C SER A 151 4.43 25.05 1.46
N PHE A 152 4.97 24.84 0.25
CA PHE A 152 6.07 23.90 0.01
C PHE A 152 7.26 24.12 0.95
N PHE A 153 7.82 25.33 1.02
CA PHE A 153 9.02 25.56 1.82
C PHE A 153 8.78 25.37 3.32
N ILE A 154 7.69 25.90 3.87
CA ILE A 154 7.41 25.80 5.32
C ILE A 154 7.14 24.36 5.73
N SER A 155 6.18 23.72 5.07
CA SER A 155 5.80 22.34 5.42
C SER A 155 6.95 21.35 5.17
N THR A 156 7.76 21.57 4.13
CA THR A 156 8.88 20.68 3.84
C THR A 156 10.07 20.94 4.74
N THR A 157 10.31 22.18 5.17
CA THR A 157 11.35 22.47 6.18
C THR A 157 11.03 21.78 7.50
N MET A 158 9.75 21.76 7.92
CA MET A 158 9.34 21.00 9.11
C MET A 158 9.61 19.50 8.96
N LEU A 159 9.24 18.91 7.81
CA LEU A 159 9.54 17.51 7.51
C LEU A 159 11.05 17.23 7.45
N TRP A 160 11.82 18.13 6.84
CA TRP A 160 13.27 18.03 6.75
C TRP A 160 13.92 18.04 8.12
N ASN A 161 13.53 18.96 8.99
CA ASN A 161 14.05 19.08 10.35
C ASN A 161 13.66 17.88 11.25
N SER A 162 12.62 17.11 10.89
CA SER A 162 12.25 15.88 11.60
C SER A 162 13.13 14.68 11.24
N LEU A 163 13.93 14.76 10.15
CA LEU A 163 14.80 13.67 9.73
C LEU A 163 16.02 13.53 10.66
N PRO A 164 16.53 12.31 10.86
CA PRO A 164 17.78 12.08 11.58
C PRO A 164 18.97 12.73 10.87
N GLU A 165 19.96 13.20 11.62
CA GLU A 165 21.12 13.92 11.09
C GLU A 165 21.92 13.09 10.08
N ASN A 166 22.08 11.79 10.34
CA ASN A 166 22.76 10.86 9.41
C ASN A 166 22.07 10.72 8.05
N VAL A 167 20.82 11.18 7.93
CA VAL A 167 20.08 11.22 6.66
C VAL A 167 20.30 12.54 5.95
N LEU A 168 20.36 13.64 6.71
CA LEU A 168 20.59 14.98 6.18
C LEU A 168 21.99 15.12 5.55
N THR A 169 22.97 14.35 6.05
CA THR A 169 24.37 14.33 5.55
C THR A 169 24.60 13.42 4.36
N LYS A 170 23.57 12.71 3.85
CA LYS A 170 23.73 11.81 2.69
C LYS A 170 24.12 12.61 1.44
N THR A 171 25.22 12.21 0.81
CA THR A 171 25.78 12.88 -0.38
C THR A 171 25.12 12.44 -1.70
N SER A 172 24.47 11.27 -1.71
CA SER A 172 23.83 10.74 -2.92
C SER A 172 22.32 10.76 -2.82
N ILE A 173 21.65 11.23 -3.88
CA ILE A 173 20.18 11.20 -3.98
C ILE A 173 19.61 9.77 -3.95
N SER A 174 20.36 8.78 -4.45
CA SER A 174 19.96 7.37 -4.41
C SER A 174 19.90 6.84 -2.97
N THR A 175 20.92 7.13 -2.17
CA THR A 175 20.95 6.72 -0.75
C THR A 175 19.88 7.43 0.07
N PHE A 176 19.58 8.69 -0.26
CA PHE A 176 18.49 9.44 0.37
C PHE A 176 17.12 8.84 0.02
N LYS A 177 16.87 8.52 -1.27
CA LYS A 177 15.64 7.85 -1.70
C LYS A 177 15.48 6.48 -1.06
N ASN A 178 16.55 5.69 -0.98
CA ASN A 178 16.50 4.38 -0.34
C ASN A 178 16.10 4.48 1.14
N TYR A 179 16.58 5.50 1.84
CA TYR A 179 16.14 5.76 3.21
C TYR A 179 14.64 6.08 3.29
N LEU A 180 14.13 6.95 2.42
CA LEU A 180 12.72 7.33 2.41
C LEU A 180 11.79 6.15 2.06
N ASN A 181 12.29 5.15 1.34
CA ASN A 181 11.54 3.96 0.93
C ASN A 181 11.79 2.75 1.85
N LYS A 182 12.57 2.91 2.91
CA LYS A 182 12.94 1.81 3.81
C LYS A 182 11.72 1.11 4.43
N ASP A 183 10.68 1.88 4.76
CA ASP A 183 9.48 1.38 5.42
C ASP A 183 8.34 1.10 4.42
N ASP A 184 8.63 1.09 3.12
CA ASP A 184 7.64 0.72 2.11
C ASP A 184 7.34 -0.77 2.16
N TYR A 185 6.08 -1.10 2.03
CA TYR A 185 5.64 -2.49 1.96
C TYR A 185 6.21 -3.20 0.73
N VAL A 186 6.83 -4.35 0.96
CA VAL A 186 7.32 -5.22 -0.13
C VAL A 186 6.34 -6.38 -0.28
N VAL A 187 5.76 -6.51 -1.46
CA VAL A 187 4.86 -7.62 -1.78
C VAL A 187 5.69 -8.84 -2.17
N PRO A 188 5.56 -9.97 -1.46
CA PRO A 188 6.27 -11.19 -1.79
C PRO A 188 5.94 -11.70 -3.19
N SER A 189 6.91 -12.29 -3.89
CA SER A 189 6.73 -12.80 -5.26
C SER A 189 5.65 -13.88 -5.36
N TYR A 190 5.51 -14.72 -4.35
CA TYR A 190 4.52 -15.78 -4.30
C TYR A 190 3.07 -15.28 -4.19
N TYR A 191 2.81 -14.00 -3.88
CA TYR A 191 1.46 -13.40 -3.95
C TYR A 191 0.93 -13.23 -5.38
N TYR A 192 1.80 -13.38 -6.37
CA TYR A 192 1.43 -13.29 -7.80
C TYR A 192 1.21 -14.66 -8.46
N LEU A 193 1.33 -15.76 -7.70
CA LEU A 193 1.08 -17.11 -8.18
C LEU A 193 -0.39 -17.37 -8.49
N GLY A 194 -0.64 -18.39 -9.29
CA GLY A 194 -1.96 -18.88 -9.62
C GLY A 194 -2.74 -17.99 -10.60
N ASN A 195 -3.96 -18.40 -10.90
CA ASN A 195 -4.87 -17.64 -11.71
C ASN A 195 -5.53 -16.49 -10.94
N ARG A 196 -6.22 -15.60 -11.64
CA ARG A 196 -6.81 -14.40 -11.03
C ARG A 196 -7.84 -14.71 -9.95
N LYS A 197 -8.66 -15.74 -10.11
CA LYS A 197 -9.68 -16.17 -9.13
C LYS A 197 -9.00 -16.61 -7.83
N GLU A 198 -7.98 -17.47 -7.92
CA GLU A 198 -7.18 -17.94 -6.80
C GLU A 198 -6.50 -16.78 -6.06
N GLN A 199 -5.86 -15.87 -6.79
CA GLN A 199 -5.20 -14.69 -6.20
C GLN A 199 -6.19 -13.83 -5.39
N ILE A 200 -7.40 -13.61 -5.90
CA ILE A 200 -8.44 -12.82 -5.22
C ILE A 200 -8.93 -13.54 -3.96
N ILE A 201 -9.25 -14.83 -4.06
CA ILE A 201 -9.77 -15.62 -2.93
C ILE A 201 -8.72 -15.70 -1.83
N HIS A 202 -7.48 -16.06 -2.18
CA HIS A 202 -6.39 -16.17 -1.21
C HIS A 202 -6.11 -14.82 -0.51
N CYS A 203 -6.09 -13.71 -1.29
CA CYS A 203 -5.96 -12.37 -0.74
C CYS A 203 -7.11 -12.03 0.24
N ARG A 204 -8.35 -12.37 -0.09
CA ARG A 204 -9.51 -12.13 0.76
C ARG A 204 -9.49 -12.98 2.03
N LEU A 205 -9.09 -14.25 1.94
CA LEU A 205 -8.89 -15.13 3.12
C LEU A 205 -7.86 -14.54 4.09
N ARG A 206 -6.74 -14.05 3.57
CA ARG A 206 -5.66 -13.41 4.34
C ARG A 206 -6.13 -12.22 5.17
N HIS A 207 -7.12 -11.49 4.68
CA HIS A 207 -7.59 -10.27 5.32
C HIS A 207 -8.96 -10.38 6.01
N ASN A 208 -9.51 -11.58 6.12
CA ASN A 208 -10.87 -11.86 6.64
C ASN A 208 -11.95 -11.07 5.85
N MET A 209 -11.80 -11.05 4.53
CA MET A 209 -12.69 -10.38 3.58
C MET A 209 -13.23 -11.35 2.52
N SER A 210 -13.18 -12.64 2.82
CA SER A 210 -13.62 -13.71 1.93
C SER A 210 -15.15 -13.81 1.88
N ASP A 211 -15.63 -14.72 1.05
CA ASP A 211 -17.05 -15.04 0.93
C ASP A 211 -17.40 -16.28 1.81
N LEU A 212 -16.59 -16.57 2.88
CA LEU A 212 -16.94 -17.47 3.95
C LEU A 212 -18.05 -16.87 4.83
N ASN A 213 -18.95 -17.71 5.36
CA ASN A 213 -20.09 -17.24 6.14
C ASN A 213 -19.68 -16.41 7.37
N GLY A 214 -18.58 -16.78 8.05
CA GLY A 214 -18.04 -16.02 9.16
C GLY A 214 -17.61 -14.61 8.75
N ASP A 215 -16.89 -14.46 7.63
CA ASP A 215 -16.46 -13.15 7.11
C ASP A 215 -17.65 -12.32 6.63
N LEU A 216 -18.64 -12.95 5.98
CA LEU A 216 -19.87 -12.29 5.55
C LEU A 216 -20.70 -11.79 6.73
N PHE A 217 -20.83 -12.62 7.79
CA PHE A 217 -21.52 -12.25 9.02
C PHE A 217 -20.88 -11.05 9.71
N LEU A 218 -19.54 -11.04 9.85
CA LEU A 218 -18.81 -9.92 10.45
C LEU A 218 -18.95 -8.60 9.65
N ARG A 219 -19.23 -8.71 8.37
CA ARG A 219 -19.47 -7.55 7.48
C ARG A 219 -20.96 -7.17 7.36
N HIS A 220 -21.83 -7.84 8.14
CA HIS A 220 -23.29 -7.64 8.06
C HIS A 220 -23.89 -7.92 6.67
N LEU A 221 -23.28 -8.83 5.90
CA LEU A 221 -23.74 -9.26 4.58
C LEU A 221 -24.48 -10.61 4.63
N SER A 222 -24.44 -11.31 5.76
CA SER A 222 -25.17 -12.55 6.05
C SER A 222 -25.70 -12.49 7.48
N ASN A 223 -26.86 -13.10 7.71
CA ASN A 223 -27.43 -13.29 9.06
C ASN A 223 -26.89 -14.54 9.74
N ASN A 224 -26.07 -15.33 9.06
CA ASN A 224 -25.60 -16.63 9.53
C ASN A 224 -24.08 -16.74 9.34
N SER A 225 -23.37 -17.20 10.39
CA SER A 225 -21.94 -17.48 10.39
C SER A 225 -21.61 -18.96 10.25
N LEU A 226 -22.64 -19.86 10.23
CA LEU A 226 -22.48 -21.31 10.31
C LEU A 226 -21.79 -21.87 9.05
N CYS A 227 -20.92 -22.84 9.27
CA CYS A 227 -20.39 -23.67 8.20
C CYS A 227 -21.38 -24.79 7.84
N ALA A 228 -21.35 -25.26 6.60
CA ALA A 228 -22.15 -26.41 6.14
C ALA A 228 -21.90 -27.68 6.95
N CYS A 229 -20.77 -27.83 7.62
CA CYS A 229 -20.46 -28.94 8.52
C CYS A 229 -21.14 -28.86 9.91
N GLY A 230 -21.86 -27.77 10.19
CA GLY A 230 -22.48 -27.52 11.51
C GLY A 230 -21.59 -26.70 12.47
N SER A 231 -20.35 -26.37 12.11
CA SER A 231 -19.51 -25.49 12.94
C SER A 231 -20.16 -24.10 13.10
N PRO A 232 -20.17 -23.50 14.30
CA PRO A 232 -20.85 -22.23 14.57
C PRO A 232 -20.26 -21.02 13.83
N PHE A 233 -19.02 -21.13 13.36
CA PHE A 233 -18.34 -20.03 12.67
C PHE A 233 -17.43 -20.55 11.55
N GLU A 234 -17.70 -20.15 10.30
CA GLU A 234 -16.91 -20.50 9.13
C GLU A 234 -15.79 -19.46 8.92
N SER A 235 -14.66 -19.63 9.63
CA SER A 235 -13.46 -18.82 9.48
C SER A 235 -12.50 -19.38 8.43
N ALA A 236 -11.48 -18.57 8.03
CA ALA A 236 -10.39 -19.06 7.18
C ALA A 236 -9.64 -20.24 7.84
N GLU A 237 -9.44 -20.21 9.15
CA GLU A 237 -8.82 -21.31 9.90
C GLU A 237 -9.66 -22.57 9.84
N HIS A 238 -10.97 -22.45 10.13
CA HIS A 238 -11.88 -23.58 10.03
C HIS A 238 -11.90 -24.16 8.62
N PHE A 239 -12.03 -23.32 7.60
CA PHE A 239 -12.04 -23.74 6.20
C PHE A 239 -10.77 -24.47 5.79
N LEU A 240 -9.60 -23.92 6.07
CA LEU A 240 -8.31 -24.48 5.64
C LEU A 240 -7.89 -25.69 6.45
N LEU A 241 -8.07 -25.68 7.79
CA LEU A 241 -7.42 -26.63 8.68
C LEU A 241 -8.38 -27.60 9.36
N GLN A 242 -9.65 -27.23 9.61
CA GLN A 242 -10.51 -27.95 10.55
C GLN A 242 -11.74 -28.58 9.90
N CYS A 243 -12.31 -27.97 8.83
CA CYS A 243 -13.61 -28.36 8.31
C CYS A 243 -13.65 -29.84 7.85
N PRO A 244 -14.54 -30.68 8.41
CA PRO A 244 -14.65 -32.08 8.00
C PRO A 244 -15.19 -32.28 6.58
N CYS A 245 -15.95 -31.32 6.05
CA CYS A 245 -16.46 -31.40 4.66
C CYS A 245 -15.33 -31.46 3.63
N PHE A 246 -14.14 -30.93 3.95
CA PHE A 246 -13.03 -30.84 3.03
C PHE A 246 -11.82 -31.73 3.41
N VAL A 247 -12.02 -32.73 4.28
CA VAL A 247 -10.93 -33.60 4.76
C VAL A 247 -10.21 -34.31 3.62
N ASN A 248 -10.94 -34.84 2.62
CA ASN A 248 -10.35 -35.55 1.49
C ASN A 248 -9.48 -34.63 0.63
N VAL A 249 -9.98 -33.42 0.34
CA VAL A 249 -9.21 -32.41 -0.42
C VAL A 249 -7.98 -31.96 0.37
N ARG A 250 -8.13 -31.80 1.69
CA ARG A 250 -7.01 -31.40 2.57
C ARG A 250 -5.92 -32.48 2.57
N ASN A 251 -6.29 -33.75 2.62
CA ASN A 251 -5.35 -34.88 2.61
C ASN A 251 -4.51 -34.91 1.31
N THR A 252 -5.10 -34.55 0.18
CA THR A 252 -4.42 -34.58 -1.12
C THR A 252 -3.66 -33.31 -1.46
N THR A 253 -3.85 -32.24 -0.67
CA THR A 253 -3.25 -30.91 -0.91
C THR A 253 -2.44 -30.44 0.32
N LEU A 254 -3.09 -29.82 1.29
CA LEU A 254 -2.41 -29.15 2.42
C LEU A 254 -1.60 -30.13 3.28
N LEU A 255 -2.06 -31.37 3.48
CA LEU A 255 -1.33 -32.38 4.27
C LEU A 255 -0.12 -32.99 3.52
N THR A 256 0.12 -32.60 2.27
CA THR A 256 1.41 -32.89 1.58
C THR A 256 2.54 -32.00 2.07
N LEU A 257 2.19 -30.89 2.75
CA LEU A 257 3.17 -30.00 3.37
C LEU A 257 3.74 -30.64 4.65
N ARG A 258 4.96 -30.27 5.01
CA ARG A 258 5.55 -30.67 6.29
C ARG A 258 4.69 -30.16 7.46
N PRO A 259 4.48 -30.94 8.53
CA PRO A 259 3.59 -30.56 9.64
C PRO A 259 3.90 -29.20 10.26
N GLU A 260 5.16 -28.81 10.37
CA GLU A 260 5.60 -27.52 10.90
C GLU A 260 5.17 -26.32 10.02
N LEU A 261 4.85 -26.56 8.75
CA LEU A 261 4.40 -25.53 7.80
C LEU A 261 2.87 -25.37 7.80
N LEU A 262 2.14 -26.31 8.39
CA LEU A 262 0.68 -26.36 8.43
C LEU A 262 0.10 -25.41 9.49
N THR A 263 0.45 -24.15 9.42
CA THR A 263 -0.11 -23.10 10.27
C THR A 263 -0.91 -22.11 9.41
N LEU A 264 -1.97 -21.54 9.96
CA LEU A 264 -2.78 -20.54 9.27
C LEU A 264 -1.91 -19.39 8.75
N GLN A 265 -0.94 -18.96 9.54
CA GLN A 265 0.00 -17.88 9.18
C GLN A 265 0.79 -18.24 7.93
N ASN A 266 1.40 -19.42 7.87
CA ASN A 266 2.19 -19.85 6.72
C ASN A 266 1.32 -20.03 5.47
N LEU A 267 0.13 -20.60 5.62
CA LEU A 267 -0.81 -20.82 4.52
C LEU A 267 -1.30 -19.51 3.91
N LEU A 268 -1.53 -18.47 4.73
CA LEU A 268 -2.07 -17.19 4.27
C LEU A 268 -1.01 -16.17 3.86
N PHE A 269 0.10 -16.08 4.62
CA PHE A 269 1.12 -15.02 4.44
C PHE A 269 2.46 -15.55 3.96
N GLY A 270 2.67 -16.86 3.98
CA GLY A 270 3.99 -17.45 3.79
C GLY A 270 4.88 -17.31 5.02
N ASN A 271 6.13 -17.73 4.89
CA ASN A 271 7.11 -17.65 5.96
C ASN A 271 8.40 -16.99 5.45
N VAL A 272 8.76 -15.88 6.05
CA VAL A 272 9.96 -15.09 5.67
C VAL A 272 11.28 -15.80 5.92
N LEU A 273 11.29 -16.86 6.74
CA LEU A 273 12.46 -17.69 7.02
C LEU A 273 12.69 -18.76 5.96
N LEU A 274 11.70 -19.02 5.10
CA LEU A 274 11.80 -19.99 4.01
C LEU A 274 12.30 -19.32 2.72
N ILE A 275 12.92 -20.14 1.86
CA ILE A 275 13.26 -19.70 0.50
C ILE A 275 11.97 -19.49 -0.33
N ASN A 276 12.08 -18.70 -1.39
CA ASN A 276 10.93 -18.38 -2.25
C ASN A 276 10.24 -19.64 -2.80
N ALA A 277 11.01 -20.65 -3.23
CA ALA A 277 10.45 -21.88 -3.80
C ALA A 277 9.55 -22.63 -2.81
N ASP A 278 9.90 -22.67 -1.52
CA ASP A 278 9.06 -23.32 -0.49
C ASP A 278 7.77 -22.54 -0.27
N ASN A 279 7.82 -21.20 -0.23
CA ASN A 279 6.63 -20.37 -0.14
C ASN A 279 5.74 -20.51 -1.38
N GLU A 280 6.33 -20.61 -2.56
CA GLU A 280 5.62 -20.86 -3.82
C GLU A 280 4.91 -22.22 -3.78
N TYR A 281 5.56 -23.24 -3.24
CA TYR A 281 4.95 -24.57 -3.04
C TYR A 281 3.77 -24.51 -2.07
N ILE A 282 3.92 -23.85 -0.90
CA ILE A 282 2.81 -23.65 0.06
C ILE A 282 1.61 -22.98 -0.64
N PHE A 283 1.85 -21.89 -1.35
CA PHE A 283 0.78 -21.13 -2.03
C PHE A 283 0.13 -21.96 -3.16
N SER A 284 0.89 -22.76 -3.88
CA SER A 284 0.33 -23.65 -4.90
C SER A 284 -0.61 -24.70 -4.29
N GLN A 285 -0.25 -25.27 -3.14
CA GLN A 285 -1.13 -26.22 -2.42
C GLN A 285 -2.41 -25.54 -1.90
N VAL A 286 -2.31 -24.31 -1.38
CA VAL A 286 -3.49 -23.52 -0.97
C VAL A 286 -4.40 -23.21 -2.15
N HIS A 287 -3.84 -22.83 -3.31
CA HIS A 287 -4.63 -22.56 -4.52
C HIS A 287 -5.32 -23.82 -5.04
N MET A 288 -4.62 -24.95 -5.05
CA MET A 288 -5.19 -26.24 -5.42
C MET A 288 -6.34 -26.61 -4.46
N TYR A 289 -6.17 -26.43 -3.15
CA TYR A 289 -7.21 -26.64 -2.16
C TYR A 289 -8.43 -25.75 -2.41
N ILE A 290 -8.22 -24.43 -2.59
CA ILE A 290 -9.30 -23.48 -2.90
C ILE A 290 -10.10 -23.90 -4.13
N THR A 291 -9.42 -24.34 -5.17
CA THR A 291 -10.06 -24.76 -6.44
C THR A 291 -10.82 -26.07 -6.27
N LEU A 292 -10.23 -27.09 -5.64
CA LEU A 292 -10.84 -28.41 -5.50
C LEU A 292 -12.02 -28.44 -4.51
N THR A 293 -12.09 -27.50 -3.57
CA THR A 293 -13.21 -27.42 -2.60
C THR A 293 -14.49 -26.87 -3.24
N ASN A 294 -14.42 -26.18 -4.39
CA ASN A 294 -15.53 -25.48 -5.04
C ASN A 294 -16.33 -24.56 -4.10
N ARG A 295 -15.75 -24.15 -2.94
CA ARG A 295 -16.46 -23.36 -1.92
C ARG A 295 -16.79 -21.93 -2.39
N PHE A 296 -16.09 -21.43 -3.38
CA PHE A 296 -16.20 -20.05 -3.90
C PHE A 296 -16.73 -20.00 -5.33
N GLU A 297 -17.45 -21.02 -5.75
CA GLU A 297 -18.13 -21.05 -7.07
C GLU A 297 -19.50 -20.41 -7.04
#